data_79c2db5e321f5ca2c6384907dff8962e
#
_entry.id   79c2db5e321f5ca2c6384907dff8962e
#
_cell.length_a   1.000
_cell.length_b   1.000
_cell.length_c   1.000
_cell.angle_alpha   90.00
_cell.angle_beta   90.00
_cell.angle_gamma   90.00
#
_symmetry.space_group_name_H-M   'P 1'
#
loop_
_entity.id
_entity.type
_entity.pdbx_description
1 polymer ?
#
loop_
_entity_poly.entity_id
_entity_poly.type
_entity_poly.pdbx_seq_one_letter_code
_entity_poly.pdbx_strand_id
1 'polypeptide(L)'
;MDEEEKEGALRGTNFGVEQMDPKVIATYKKLGVVMKTYRSGKLPKAFKVIPMVANWEELLFLTQPFSWSPHATYEGTKIFASNLNGKMVQRFYSLVLLENVRDNIYKFKKLNCHLYNAVKKAIFKTSAFFRGFLLPLAENATAREAVIIGSILAK
;
A
#
# COMPACT_ATOMS: atom_id res chain seq x y z
N MET A 1 -15.41 12.50 -25.21
CA MET A 1 -14.49 13.03 -24.20
C MET A 1 -13.45 13.87 -24.90
N ASP A 2 -13.38 15.14 -24.59
CA ASP A 2 -12.38 16.01 -25.21
C ASP A 2 -10.99 15.82 -24.57
N GLU A 3 -9.99 16.52 -25.11
CA GLU A 3 -8.63 16.37 -24.64
C GLU A 3 -8.43 16.86 -23.20
N GLU A 4 -9.18 17.89 -22.80
CA GLU A 4 -9.13 18.43 -21.44
C GLU A 4 -9.70 17.44 -20.42
N GLU A 5 -10.77 16.73 -20.77
CA GLU A 5 -11.33 15.69 -19.92
C GLU A 5 -10.39 14.50 -19.79
N LYS A 6 -9.68 14.14 -20.88
CA LYS A 6 -8.68 13.08 -20.84
C LYS A 6 -7.48 13.46 -19.99
N GLU A 7 -6.99 14.69 -20.10
CA GLU A 7 -5.92 15.19 -19.26
C GLU A 7 -6.32 15.21 -17.79
N GLY A 8 -7.54 15.64 -17.50
CA GLY A 8 -8.08 15.64 -16.14
C GLY A 8 -8.14 14.22 -15.56
N ALA A 9 -8.54 13.23 -16.37
CA ALA A 9 -8.59 11.84 -15.95
C ALA A 9 -7.20 11.25 -15.72
N LEU A 10 -6.22 11.62 -16.54
CA LEU A 10 -4.83 11.17 -16.38
C LEU A 10 -4.13 11.82 -15.18
N ARG A 11 -4.53 13.04 -14.84
CA ARG A 11 -4.02 13.79 -13.69
C ARG A 11 -4.88 13.65 -12.44
N GLY A 12 -5.78 12.65 -12.41
CA GLY A 12 -6.81 12.51 -11.37
C GLY A 12 -6.27 12.56 -9.94
N THR A 13 -5.14 11.91 -9.68
CA THR A 13 -4.51 11.94 -8.35
C THR A 13 -3.97 13.31 -7.99
N ASN A 14 -3.29 13.98 -8.93
CA ASN A 14 -2.75 15.32 -8.71
C ASN A 14 -3.86 16.36 -8.56
N PHE A 15 -4.90 16.24 -9.36
CA PHE A 15 -6.04 17.15 -9.30
C PHE A 15 -6.74 17.08 -7.94
N GLY A 16 -6.93 15.89 -7.41
CA GLY A 16 -7.49 15.70 -6.08
C GLY A 16 -6.64 16.32 -4.98
N VAL A 17 -5.32 16.19 -5.09
CA VAL A 17 -4.37 16.79 -4.14
C VAL A 17 -4.41 18.32 -4.23
N GLU A 18 -4.45 18.88 -5.41
CA GLU A 18 -4.50 20.32 -5.62
C GLU A 18 -5.75 20.98 -5.01
N GLN A 19 -6.86 20.24 -4.94
CA GLN A 19 -8.11 20.74 -4.36
C GLN A 19 -8.20 20.54 -2.84
N MET A 20 -7.24 19.84 -2.24
CA MET A 20 -7.23 19.64 -0.79
C MET A 20 -6.79 20.89 -0.05
N ASP A 21 -7.28 21.04 1.19
CA ASP A 21 -6.80 22.06 2.11
C ASP A 21 -5.29 21.90 2.31
N PRO A 22 -4.50 22.98 2.17
CA PRO A 22 -3.05 22.90 2.41
C PRO A 22 -2.68 22.35 3.78
N LYS A 23 -3.50 22.55 4.79
CA LYS A 23 -3.28 21.98 6.14
C LYS A 23 -3.39 20.46 6.12
N VAL A 24 -4.34 19.92 5.37
CA VAL A 24 -4.50 18.48 5.21
C VAL A 24 -3.28 17.89 4.49
N ILE A 25 -2.85 18.53 3.41
CA ILE A 25 -1.66 18.09 2.66
C ILE A 25 -0.44 18.07 3.56
N ALA A 26 -0.21 19.12 4.32
CA ALA A 26 0.92 19.23 5.24
C ALA A 26 0.87 18.16 6.33
N THR A 27 -0.32 17.88 6.88
CA THR A 27 -0.53 16.87 7.90
C THR A 27 -0.16 15.48 7.37
N TYR A 28 -0.63 15.10 6.18
CA TYR A 28 -0.35 13.78 5.62
C TYR A 28 1.08 13.63 5.14
N LYS A 29 1.73 14.71 4.70
CA LYS A 29 3.18 14.69 4.41
C LYS A 29 4.00 14.42 5.67
N LYS A 30 3.64 15.06 6.78
CA LYS A 30 4.29 14.80 8.08
C LYS A 30 4.03 13.37 8.55
N LEU A 31 2.83 12.87 8.30
CA LEU A 31 2.48 11.48 8.60
C LEU A 31 3.40 10.52 7.85
N GLY A 32 3.73 10.81 6.59
CA GLY A 32 4.67 10.01 5.81
C GLY A 32 6.04 9.91 6.46
N VAL A 33 6.54 10.98 7.05
CA VAL A 33 7.81 10.96 7.79
C VAL A 33 7.71 10.04 9.01
N VAL A 34 6.60 10.10 9.75
CA VAL A 34 6.36 9.22 10.90
C VAL A 34 6.31 7.76 10.46
N MET A 35 5.61 7.46 9.36
CA MET A 35 5.48 6.09 8.85
C MET A 35 6.81 5.51 8.37
N LYS A 36 7.70 6.34 7.85
CA LYS A 36 9.03 5.93 7.41
C LYS A 36 9.87 5.38 8.56
N THR A 37 9.75 5.97 9.74
CA THR A 37 10.54 5.60 10.92
C THR A 37 9.74 4.79 11.95
N TYR A 38 8.48 4.50 11.67
CA TYR A 38 7.61 3.78 12.60
C TYR A 38 8.17 2.39 12.91
N ARG A 39 8.22 2.05 14.18
CA ARG A 39 8.71 0.74 14.66
C ARG A 39 7.73 0.05 15.60
N SER A 40 6.98 0.82 16.39
CA SER A 40 6.03 0.27 17.36
C SER A 40 5.10 1.36 17.87
N GLY A 41 4.09 0.96 18.63
CA GLY A 41 3.15 1.86 19.25
C GLY A 41 1.88 2.07 18.45
N LYS A 42 1.10 3.06 18.85
CA LYS A 42 -0.16 3.38 18.19
C LYS A 42 0.07 4.22 16.94
N LEU A 43 -0.60 3.84 15.87
CA LEU A 43 -0.62 4.66 14.66
C LEU A 43 -1.42 5.95 14.90
N PRO A 44 -1.02 7.08 14.26
CA PRO A 44 -1.80 8.30 14.33
C PRO A 44 -3.23 8.11 13.83
N LYS A 45 -4.16 8.82 14.45
CA LYS A 45 -5.58 8.74 14.06
C LYS A 45 -5.79 9.18 12.60
N ALA A 46 -5.03 10.17 12.14
CA ALA A 46 -5.11 10.64 10.76
C ALA A 46 -4.85 9.52 9.75
N PHE A 47 -3.95 8.60 10.05
CA PHE A 47 -3.70 7.45 9.19
C PHE A 47 -4.89 6.48 9.17
N LYS A 48 -5.49 6.25 10.32
CA LYS A 48 -6.60 5.29 10.46
C LYS A 48 -7.86 5.69 9.72
N VAL A 49 -8.04 6.97 9.42
CA VAL A 49 -9.21 7.46 8.70
C VAL A 49 -9.05 7.46 7.19
N ILE A 50 -7.84 7.27 6.66
CA ILE A 50 -7.59 7.28 5.21
C ILE A 50 -8.53 6.33 4.46
N PRO A 51 -8.71 5.05 4.85
CA PRO A 51 -9.57 4.15 4.08
C PRO A 51 -11.05 4.52 4.12
N MET A 52 -11.45 5.44 4.97
CA MET A 52 -12.86 5.83 5.12
C MET A 52 -13.27 6.99 4.21
N VAL A 53 -12.33 7.61 3.50
CA VAL A 53 -12.63 8.76 2.64
C VAL A 53 -12.58 8.37 1.17
N ALA A 54 -13.34 9.10 0.34
CA ALA A 54 -13.46 8.79 -1.09
C ALA A 54 -12.13 8.95 -1.83
N ASN A 55 -11.32 9.92 -1.43
CA ASN A 55 -10.02 10.22 -2.04
C ASN A 55 -8.86 9.56 -1.27
N TRP A 56 -9.06 8.35 -0.78
CA TRP A 56 -8.06 7.65 0.04
C TRP A 56 -6.72 7.44 -0.69
N GLU A 57 -6.75 7.25 -2.01
CA GLU A 57 -5.50 7.05 -2.77
C GLU A 57 -4.63 8.31 -2.77
N GLU A 58 -5.22 9.47 -2.95
CA GLU A 58 -4.50 10.75 -2.92
C GLU A 58 -3.86 10.98 -1.55
N LEU A 59 -4.62 10.75 -0.47
CA LEU A 59 -4.09 10.85 0.89
C LEU A 59 -2.98 9.84 1.14
N LEU A 60 -3.15 8.62 0.66
CA LEU A 60 -2.15 7.56 0.79
C LEU A 60 -0.84 7.96 0.10
N PHE A 61 -0.89 8.49 -1.12
CA PHE A 61 0.31 8.92 -1.84
C PHE A 61 1.03 10.08 -1.14
N LEU A 62 0.32 10.95 -0.44
CA LEU A 62 0.94 12.00 0.36
C LEU A 62 1.81 11.43 1.48
N THR A 63 1.49 10.26 1.99
CA THR A 63 2.28 9.59 3.02
C THR A 63 3.50 8.86 2.47
N GLN A 64 3.73 8.88 1.17
CA GLN A 64 4.85 8.20 0.51
C GLN A 64 4.95 6.72 0.91
N PRO A 65 3.98 5.87 0.49
CA PRO A 65 3.90 4.49 0.98
C PRO A 65 5.11 3.63 0.61
N PHE A 66 5.84 4.00 -0.44
CA PHE A 66 7.05 3.28 -0.85
C PHE A 66 8.22 3.49 0.12
N SER A 67 8.12 4.48 0.99
CA SER A 67 9.13 4.79 2.00
C SER A 67 8.77 4.31 3.39
N TRP A 68 7.60 3.70 3.57
CA TRP A 68 7.18 3.20 4.88
C TRP A 68 8.14 2.14 5.41
N SER A 69 8.30 2.10 6.75
CA SER A 69 9.00 0.99 7.38
C SER A 69 8.24 -0.32 7.17
N PRO A 70 8.91 -1.49 7.26
CA PRO A 70 8.21 -2.78 7.16
C PRO A 70 7.07 -2.92 8.18
N HIS A 71 7.28 -2.48 9.42
CA HIS A 71 6.24 -2.53 10.45
C HIS A 71 5.06 -1.62 10.10
N ALA A 72 5.33 -0.42 9.56
CA ALA A 72 4.27 0.48 9.09
C ALA A 72 3.46 -0.15 7.96
N THR A 73 4.11 -0.85 7.04
CA THR A 73 3.43 -1.56 5.96
C THR A 73 2.51 -2.65 6.51
N TYR A 74 2.96 -3.39 7.51
CA TYR A 74 2.14 -4.41 8.17
C TYR A 74 0.90 -3.81 8.84
N GLU A 75 1.08 -2.76 9.63
CA GLU A 75 -0.03 -2.08 10.30
C GLU A 75 -0.98 -1.44 9.29
N GLY A 76 -0.44 -0.84 8.24
CA GLY A 76 -1.24 -0.29 7.15
C GLY A 76 -2.07 -1.35 6.44
N THR A 77 -1.47 -2.49 6.14
CA THR A 77 -2.18 -3.61 5.49
C THR A 77 -3.34 -4.09 6.36
N LYS A 78 -3.16 -4.19 7.67
CA LYS A 78 -4.24 -4.57 8.58
C LYS A 78 -5.41 -3.59 8.51
N ILE A 79 -5.12 -2.30 8.56
CA ILE A 79 -6.13 -1.24 8.56
C ILE A 79 -6.87 -1.21 7.22
N PHE A 80 -6.14 -1.20 6.11
CA PHE A 80 -6.74 -1.09 4.78
C PHE A 80 -7.51 -2.35 4.41
N ALA A 81 -6.98 -3.53 4.71
CA ALA A 81 -7.68 -4.78 4.42
C ALA A 81 -8.99 -4.91 5.22
N SER A 82 -9.05 -4.34 6.42
CA SER A 82 -10.24 -4.42 7.26
C SER A 82 -11.32 -3.40 6.88
N ASN A 83 -10.95 -2.29 6.26
CA ASN A 83 -11.87 -1.16 6.07
C ASN A 83 -12.22 -0.88 4.60
N LEU A 84 -11.43 -1.35 3.63
CA LEU A 84 -11.72 -1.16 2.22
C LEU A 84 -12.54 -2.32 1.65
N ASN A 85 -13.33 -2.03 0.61
CA ASN A 85 -14.02 -3.09 -0.15
C ASN A 85 -13.02 -3.85 -1.04
N GLY A 86 -13.47 -4.95 -1.66
CA GLY A 86 -12.61 -5.86 -2.42
C GLY A 86 -11.76 -5.20 -3.50
N LYS A 87 -12.36 -4.28 -4.29
CA LYS A 87 -11.63 -3.60 -5.37
C LYS A 87 -10.59 -2.62 -4.83
N MET A 88 -10.92 -1.90 -3.78
CA MET A 88 -10.01 -0.95 -3.15
C MET A 88 -8.86 -1.65 -2.44
N VAL A 89 -9.14 -2.78 -1.77
CA VAL A 89 -8.10 -3.62 -1.17
C VAL A 89 -7.15 -4.15 -2.24
N GLN A 90 -7.68 -4.59 -3.37
CA GLN A 90 -6.88 -5.05 -4.50
C GLN A 90 -5.92 -3.96 -4.98
N ARG A 91 -6.39 -2.72 -5.10
CA ARG A 91 -5.54 -1.59 -5.48
C ARG A 91 -4.46 -1.33 -4.43
N PHE A 92 -4.82 -1.37 -3.15
CA PHE A 92 -3.84 -1.20 -2.08
C PHE A 92 -2.74 -2.27 -2.14
N TYR A 93 -3.11 -3.52 -2.35
CA TYR A 93 -2.15 -4.60 -2.45
C TYR A 93 -1.20 -4.42 -3.65
N SER A 94 -1.73 -4.01 -4.79
CA SER A 94 -0.95 -3.74 -5.99
C SER A 94 -0.03 -2.54 -5.84
N LEU A 95 -0.53 -1.44 -5.28
CA LEU A 95 0.19 -0.17 -5.22
C LEU A 95 1.21 -0.12 -4.09
N VAL A 96 0.92 -0.76 -2.97
CA VAL A 96 1.74 -0.63 -1.76
C VAL A 96 2.40 -1.93 -1.37
N LEU A 97 1.61 -2.96 -1.08
CA LEU A 97 2.14 -4.21 -0.51
C LEU A 97 3.09 -4.92 -1.48
N LEU A 98 2.68 -5.10 -2.71
CA LEU A 98 3.50 -5.80 -3.72
C LEU A 98 4.84 -5.09 -3.94
N GLU A 99 4.81 -3.79 -4.12
CA GLU A 99 6.02 -3.00 -4.38
C GLU A 99 6.97 -3.01 -3.18
N ASN A 100 6.44 -2.88 -1.96
CA ASN A 100 7.26 -2.90 -0.76
C ASN A 100 7.88 -4.28 -0.51
N VAL A 101 7.15 -5.35 -0.78
CA VAL A 101 7.65 -6.72 -0.67
C VAL A 101 8.75 -6.97 -1.69
N ARG A 102 8.52 -6.63 -2.95
CA ARG A 102 9.51 -6.84 -4.00
C ARG A 102 10.80 -6.04 -3.76
N ASP A 103 10.67 -4.80 -3.35
CA ASP A 103 11.80 -3.94 -3.02
C ASP A 103 12.63 -4.53 -1.87
N ASN A 104 11.97 -5.01 -0.83
CA ASN A 104 12.64 -5.60 0.32
C ASN A 104 13.42 -6.87 -0.08
N ILE A 105 12.80 -7.75 -0.85
CA ILE A 105 13.45 -8.97 -1.33
C ILE A 105 14.65 -8.62 -2.23
N TYR A 106 14.49 -7.64 -3.09
CA TYR A 106 15.55 -7.20 -3.99
C TYR A 106 16.76 -6.69 -3.21
N LYS A 107 16.54 -5.83 -2.21
CA LYS A 107 17.61 -5.20 -1.43
C LYS A 107 18.30 -6.15 -0.47
N PHE A 108 17.54 -6.98 0.24
CA PHE A 108 18.05 -7.77 1.36
C PHE A 108 18.14 -9.27 1.06
N LYS A 109 17.65 -9.72 -0.08
CA LYS A 109 17.63 -11.13 -0.52
C LYS A 109 16.83 -12.04 0.42
N LYS A 110 16.03 -11.45 1.29
CA LYS A 110 15.10 -12.12 2.21
C LYS A 110 13.95 -11.18 2.51
N LEU A 111 12.87 -11.70 3.05
CA LEU A 111 11.71 -10.89 3.40
C LEU A 111 11.72 -10.57 4.89
N ASN A 112 11.56 -9.28 5.22
CA ASN A 112 11.44 -8.82 6.60
C ASN A 112 10.25 -9.49 7.29
N CYS A 113 10.36 -9.79 8.58
CA CYS A 113 9.30 -10.49 9.33
C CYS A 113 7.98 -9.70 9.36
N HIS A 114 8.04 -8.38 9.40
CA HIS A 114 6.82 -7.56 9.37
C HIS A 114 6.13 -7.62 8.00
N LEU A 115 6.91 -7.62 6.91
CA LEU A 115 6.36 -7.79 5.56
C LEU A 115 5.81 -9.20 5.36
N TYR A 116 6.49 -10.21 5.90
CA TYR A 116 5.99 -11.57 5.91
C TYR A 116 4.60 -11.64 6.55
N ASN A 117 4.45 -11.03 7.72
CA ASN A 117 3.18 -10.98 8.42
C ASN A 117 2.13 -10.15 7.67
N ALA A 118 2.55 -9.09 6.96
CA ALA A 118 1.66 -8.30 6.13
C ALA A 118 1.07 -9.14 4.99
N VAL A 119 1.89 -9.95 4.32
CA VAL A 119 1.42 -10.85 3.26
C VAL A 119 0.46 -11.89 3.82
N LYS A 120 0.77 -12.49 4.96
CA LYS A 120 -0.13 -13.44 5.63
C LYS A 120 -1.48 -12.80 5.96
N LYS A 121 -1.45 -11.57 6.46
CA LYS A 121 -2.69 -10.84 6.78
C LYS A 121 -3.48 -10.49 5.52
N ALA A 122 -2.79 -10.18 4.43
CA ALA A 122 -3.40 -9.84 3.15
C ALA A 122 -4.17 -11.02 2.54
N ILE A 123 -3.73 -12.26 2.77
CA ILE A 123 -4.38 -13.48 2.27
C ILE A 123 -5.82 -13.60 2.79
N PHE A 124 -6.13 -12.97 3.92
CA PHE A 124 -7.49 -12.95 4.46
C PHE A 124 -8.52 -12.46 3.45
N LYS A 125 -8.16 -11.47 2.62
CA LYS A 125 -8.97 -11.01 1.49
C LYS A 125 -8.50 -11.76 0.23
N THR A 126 -8.83 -13.04 0.13
CA THR A 126 -8.25 -13.99 -0.82
C THR A 126 -8.35 -13.53 -2.28
N SER A 127 -9.51 -13.08 -2.72
CA SER A 127 -9.70 -12.63 -4.11
C SER A 127 -8.87 -11.39 -4.42
N ALA A 128 -8.86 -10.41 -3.52
CA ALA A 128 -8.07 -9.19 -3.67
C ALA A 128 -6.57 -9.52 -3.64
N PHE A 129 -6.15 -10.44 -2.78
CA PHE A 129 -4.75 -10.87 -2.72
C PHE A 129 -4.33 -11.55 -4.01
N PHE A 130 -5.14 -12.46 -4.52
CA PHE A 130 -4.84 -13.18 -5.74
C PHE A 130 -4.67 -12.23 -6.93
N ARG A 131 -5.62 -11.32 -7.12
CA ARG A 131 -5.62 -10.39 -8.26
C ARG A 131 -4.67 -9.22 -8.11
N GLY A 132 -4.50 -8.70 -6.90
CA GLY A 132 -3.69 -7.51 -6.66
C GLY A 132 -2.24 -7.80 -6.33
N PHE A 133 -1.94 -8.97 -5.79
CA PHE A 133 -0.60 -9.33 -5.34
C PHE A 133 -0.03 -10.53 -6.11
N LEU A 134 -0.71 -11.67 -6.05
CA LEU A 134 -0.16 -12.93 -6.53
C LEU A 134 -0.02 -12.99 -8.05
N LEU A 135 -1.06 -12.63 -8.80
CA LEU A 135 -1.01 -12.64 -10.26
C LEU A 135 0.03 -11.66 -10.81
N PRO A 136 0.05 -10.37 -10.37
CA PRO A 136 1.10 -9.45 -10.83
C PRO A 136 2.50 -9.92 -10.48
N LEU A 137 2.69 -10.52 -9.31
CA LEU A 137 3.97 -11.09 -8.94
C LEU A 137 4.38 -12.23 -9.86
N ALA A 138 3.44 -13.14 -10.15
CA ALA A 138 3.71 -14.33 -10.95
C ALA A 138 4.08 -14.02 -12.40
N GLU A 139 3.62 -12.90 -12.94
CA GLU A 139 3.91 -12.49 -14.31
C GLU A 139 5.40 -12.31 -14.57
N ASN A 140 6.15 -11.83 -13.58
CA ASN A 140 7.59 -11.57 -13.72
C ASN A 140 8.36 -11.83 -12.43
N ALA A 141 7.96 -12.85 -11.67
CA ALA A 141 8.61 -13.20 -10.41
C ALA A 141 10.05 -13.68 -10.64
N THR A 142 10.96 -13.22 -9.78
CA THR A 142 12.29 -13.81 -9.71
C THR A 142 12.21 -15.17 -8.99
N ALA A 143 13.23 -16.02 -9.15
CA ALA A 143 13.29 -17.30 -8.46
C ALA A 143 13.22 -17.14 -6.93
N ARG A 144 13.89 -16.11 -6.42
CA ARG A 144 13.89 -15.80 -4.98
C ARG A 144 12.49 -15.40 -4.49
N GLU A 145 11.82 -14.53 -5.22
CA GLU A 145 10.43 -14.13 -4.91
C GLU A 145 9.51 -15.34 -4.91
N ALA A 146 9.63 -16.21 -5.89
CA ALA A 146 8.81 -17.42 -5.99
C ALA A 146 9.01 -18.36 -4.78
N VAL A 147 10.25 -18.55 -4.34
CA VAL A 147 10.55 -19.39 -3.18
C VAL A 147 9.99 -18.79 -1.90
N ILE A 148 10.22 -17.50 -1.67
CA ILE A 148 9.78 -16.82 -0.43
C ILE A 148 8.26 -16.80 -0.35
N ILE A 149 7.58 -16.34 -1.40
CA ILE A 149 6.12 -16.23 -1.41
C ILE A 149 5.48 -17.62 -1.39
N GLY A 150 6.05 -18.57 -2.12
CA GLY A 150 5.58 -19.95 -2.07
C GLY A 150 5.63 -20.55 -0.67
N SER A 151 6.66 -20.24 0.12
CA SER A 151 6.76 -20.71 1.49
C SER A 151 5.69 -20.11 2.40
N ILE A 152 5.30 -18.85 2.16
CA ILE A 152 4.20 -18.22 2.90
C ILE A 152 2.87 -18.90 2.57
N LEU A 153 2.62 -19.17 1.29
CA LEU A 153 1.37 -19.79 0.84
C LEU A 153 1.23 -21.24 1.34
N ALA A 154 2.34 -21.93 1.54
CA ALA A 154 2.35 -23.29 2.03
C ALA A 154 2.00 -23.44 3.51
N LYS A 155 1.99 -22.32 4.24
CA LYS A 155 1.58 -22.28 5.65
C LYS A 155 0.15 -21.79 5.75
#